data_d2668bd0434848bf8c66d9121f8eb680
#
_entry.id   d2668bd0434848bf8c66d9121f8eb680
#
_cell.length_a   1.000
_cell.length_b   1.000
_cell.length_c   1.000
_cell.angle_alpha   90.00
_cell.angle_beta   90.00
_cell.angle_gamma   90.00
#
_symmetry.space_group_name_H-M   'P 1'
#
loop_
_entity.id
_entity.type
_entity.pdbx_description
1 polymer ?
#
loop_
_entity_poly.entity_id
_entity_poly.type
_entity_poly.pdbx_seq_one_letter_code
_entity_poly.pdbx_strand_id
1 'polypeptide(L)'
;MEFAEVVARRKMVRRYLDQPVDDEFLERALTHATRAPSAGFTQGWSFLVLRTPTDITLFWESTATEVEEPRSGVTRPNRWLDGMQTAPVVIVVLASEAAYRSRYAESDKDGARQRASEMPWWQIDAAMAALLILQTATDEGMGACFFGVPADGVPGLRQSFGIPEDFSPIGAITLGHAAPTPATGSSTRRSRRPISDVAHDGRWGTAFVKA
;
A
#
# COMPACT_ATOMS: atom_id res chain seq x y z
N MET A 1 18.92 -6.81 6.50
CA MET A 1 18.54 -8.01 7.35
C MET A 1 18.42 -9.25 6.45
N GLU A 2 18.44 -10.45 7.05
CA GLU A 2 18.02 -11.63 6.32
C GLU A 2 16.52 -11.56 5.98
N PHE A 3 16.12 -12.10 4.83
CA PHE A 3 14.73 -11.98 4.35
C PHE A 3 13.68 -12.49 5.35
N ALA A 4 13.97 -13.62 6.02
CA ALA A 4 13.08 -14.17 7.06
C ALA A 4 12.87 -13.18 8.22
N GLU A 5 13.90 -12.43 8.57
CA GLU A 5 13.84 -11.41 9.61
C GLU A 5 13.01 -10.19 9.17
N VAL A 6 13.17 -9.74 7.92
CA VAL A 6 12.34 -8.67 7.35
C VAL A 6 10.86 -9.04 7.42
N VAL A 7 10.51 -10.25 6.97
CA VAL A 7 9.13 -10.75 6.99
C VAL A 7 8.58 -10.82 8.42
N ALA A 8 9.38 -11.29 9.37
CA ALA A 8 8.98 -11.42 10.77
C ALA A 8 8.79 -10.07 11.46
N ARG A 9 9.67 -9.10 11.19
CA ARG A 9 9.66 -7.76 11.82
C ARG A 9 8.69 -6.79 11.18
N ARG A 10 8.33 -6.96 9.90
CA ARG A 10 7.45 -6.05 9.20
C ARG A 10 6.13 -5.86 9.97
N LYS A 11 5.87 -4.63 10.34
CA LYS A 11 4.63 -4.18 11.00
C LYS A 11 4.15 -2.87 10.38
N MET A 12 2.88 -2.55 10.53
CA MET A 12 2.32 -1.25 10.12
C MET A 12 2.62 -0.22 11.21
N VAL A 13 3.49 0.73 10.91
CA VAL A 13 3.84 1.88 11.77
C VAL A 13 2.86 3.01 11.47
N ARG A 14 2.29 3.61 12.53
CA ARG A 14 1.23 4.62 12.41
C ARG A 14 1.53 5.91 13.19
N ARG A 15 2.77 6.11 13.58
CA ARG A 15 3.26 7.36 14.17
C ARG A 15 4.76 7.46 13.90
N TYR A 16 5.19 8.65 13.53
CA TYR A 16 6.54 8.87 13.06
C TYR A 16 7.20 10.00 13.86
N LEU A 17 8.52 10.01 13.87
CA LEU A 17 9.33 11.10 14.36
C LEU A 17 9.36 12.21 13.31
N ASP A 18 9.53 13.44 13.77
CA ASP A 18 9.79 14.60 12.90
C ASP A 18 11.28 14.56 12.45
N GLN A 19 11.56 13.63 11.55
CA GLN A 19 12.88 13.43 10.97
C GLN A 19 12.73 13.22 9.46
N PRO A 20 13.59 13.85 8.64
CA PRO A 20 13.55 13.67 7.19
C PRO A 20 13.84 12.23 6.80
N VAL A 21 13.36 11.85 5.63
CA VAL A 21 13.67 10.59 4.97
C VAL A 21 14.66 10.87 3.84
N ASP A 22 15.75 10.14 3.80
CA ASP A 22 16.79 10.33 2.80
C ASP A 22 16.32 9.99 1.39
N ASP A 23 16.73 10.80 0.42
CA ASP A 23 16.40 10.59 -1.00
C ASP A 23 16.93 9.26 -1.52
N GLU A 24 18.12 8.85 -1.10
CA GLU A 24 18.70 7.56 -1.46
C GLU A 24 17.87 6.37 -0.98
N PHE A 25 17.29 6.48 0.22
CA PHE A 25 16.37 5.46 0.72
C PHE A 25 15.10 5.41 -0.13
N LEU A 26 14.51 6.57 -0.46
CA LEU A 26 13.30 6.64 -1.31
C LEU A 26 13.56 6.04 -2.69
N GLU A 27 14.69 6.36 -3.30
CA GLU A 27 15.10 5.80 -4.60
C GLU A 27 15.23 4.28 -4.53
N ARG A 28 15.89 3.73 -3.50
CA ARG A 28 16.00 2.28 -3.31
C ARG A 28 14.62 1.63 -3.11
N ALA A 29 13.77 2.20 -2.28
CA ALA A 29 12.44 1.64 -2.01
C ALA A 29 11.58 1.61 -3.28
N LEU A 30 11.62 2.67 -4.09
CA LEU A 30 10.92 2.73 -5.37
C LEU A 30 11.55 1.79 -6.40
N THR A 31 12.88 1.70 -6.45
CA THR A 31 13.60 0.74 -7.31
C THR A 31 13.21 -0.69 -6.97
N HIS A 32 13.15 -1.04 -5.69
CA HIS A 32 12.69 -2.37 -5.28
C HIS A 32 11.23 -2.61 -5.67
N ALA A 33 10.36 -1.60 -5.54
CA ALA A 33 8.96 -1.70 -5.96
C ALA A 33 8.83 -2.07 -7.45
N THR A 34 9.69 -1.51 -8.32
CA THR A 34 9.68 -1.83 -9.75
C THR A 34 10.13 -3.27 -10.07
N ARG A 35 10.67 -4.01 -9.10
CA ARG A 35 11.02 -5.43 -9.23
C ARG A 35 9.87 -6.38 -8.93
N ALA A 36 8.69 -5.86 -8.60
CA ALA A 36 7.52 -6.70 -8.42
C ALA A 36 7.20 -7.48 -9.70
N PRO A 37 6.67 -8.71 -9.58
CA PRO A 37 6.18 -9.42 -10.74
C PRO A 37 4.99 -8.67 -11.34
N SER A 38 4.84 -8.76 -12.66
CA SER A 38 3.74 -8.10 -13.36
C SER A 38 3.20 -8.97 -14.48
N ALA A 39 1.90 -9.14 -14.51
CA ALA A 39 1.20 -9.92 -15.52
C ALA A 39 1.47 -9.35 -16.92
N GLY A 40 1.96 -10.20 -17.82
CA GLY A 40 2.38 -9.80 -19.16
C GLY A 40 3.57 -8.85 -19.18
N PHE A 41 4.29 -8.69 -18.06
CA PHE A 41 5.35 -7.69 -17.86
C PHE A 41 4.87 -6.25 -18.15
N THR A 42 3.62 -5.97 -17.80
CA THR A 42 2.93 -4.70 -18.11
C THR A 42 3.47 -3.54 -17.29
N GLN A 43 3.81 -3.77 -16.00
CA GLN A 43 4.33 -2.76 -15.08
C GLN A 43 3.43 -1.52 -14.98
N GLY A 44 2.12 -1.74 -14.91
CA GLY A 44 1.10 -0.69 -14.94
C GLY A 44 0.90 0.05 -13.61
N TRP A 45 1.90 0.05 -12.73
CA TRP A 45 1.90 0.84 -11.51
C TRP A 45 2.54 2.21 -11.73
N SER A 46 2.23 3.15 -10.86
CA SER A 46 2.90 4.42 -10.71
C SER A 46 2.92 4.84 -9.23
N PHE A 47 3.86 5.68 -8.85
CA PHE A 47 4.03 6.13 -7.49
C PHE A 47 4.08 7.65 -7.46
N LEU A 48 3.12 8.29 -6.77
CA LEU A 48 3.16 9.70 -6.49
C LEU A 48 3.79 9.89 -5.11
N VAL A 49 4.97 10.50 -5.06
CA VAL A 49 5.76 10.69 -3.84
C VAL A 49 5.55 12.12 -3.32
N LEU A 50 4.95 12.23 -2.14
CA LEU A 50 4.66 13.49 -1.46
C LEU A 50 5.60 13.61 -0.26
N ARG A 51 6.45 14.65 -0.24
CA ARG A 51 7.50 14.83 0.77
C ARG A 51 7.67 16.26 1.26
N THR A 52 6.96 17.20 0.67
CA THR A 52 6.90 18.54 1.24
C THR A 52 5.75 18.67 2.24
N PRO A 53 5.88 19.48 3.30
CA PRO A 53 4.78 19.69 4.24
C PRO A 53 3.49 20.14 3.54
N THR A 54 3.61 20.95 2.48
CA THR A 54 2.48 21.43 1.69
C THR A 54 1.76 20.29 0.97
N ASP A 55 2.51 19.40 0.30
CA ASP A 55 1.92 18.27 -0.41
C ASP A 55 1.27 17.28 0.56
N ILE A 56 1.91 17.03 1.71
CA ILE A 56 1.36 16.13 2.74
C ILE A 56 0.06 16.68 3.32
N THR A 57 0.03 17.99 3.63
CA THR A 57 -1.19 18.65 4.09
C THR A 57 -2.29 18.55 3.04
N LEU A 58 -1.97 18.89 1.78
CA LEU A 58 -2.92 18.82 0.67
C LEU A 58 -3.45 17.38 0.45
N PHE A 59 -2.60 16.36 0.63
CA PHE A 59 -3.04 14.97 0.55
C PHE A 59 -4.11 14.65 1.60
N TRP A 60 -3.87 15.02 2.86
CA TRP A 60 -4.83 14.74 3.93
C TRP A 60 -6.12 15.54 3.79
N GLU A 61 -6.04 16.79 3.35
CA GLU A 61 -7.21 17.64 3.08
C GLU A 61 -8.03 17.10 1.91
N SER A 62 -7.38 16.76 0.79
CA SER A 62 -8.07 16.29 -0.42
C SER A 62 -8.67 14.90 -0.30
N THR A 63 -8.19 14.09 0.65
CA THR A 63 -8.70 12.74 0.93
C THR A 63 -9.57 12.68 2.18
N ALA A 64 -9.77 13.81 2.87
CA ALA A 64 -10.68 13.88 4.00
C ALA A 64 -12.11 13.62 3.52
N THR A 65 -12.80 12.72 4.20
CA THR A 65 -14.22 12.48 3.99
C THR A 65 -15.01 13.11 5.12
N GLU A 66 -16.21 13.58 4.82
CA GLU A 66 -17.14 13.98 5.87
C GLU A 66 -17.41 12.78 6.77
N VAL A 67 -16.88 12.82 7.97
CA VAL A 67 -17.23 11.82 8.99
C VAL A 67 -18.66 12.08 9.41
N GLU A 68 -19.59 11.16 9.12
CA GLU A 68 -20.92 11.23 9.74
C GLU A 68 -20.75 11.47 11.25
N GLU A 69 -21.38 12.52 11.77
CA GLU A 69 -21.42 12.80 13.20
C GLU A 69 -21.77 11.52 13.96
N PRO A 70 -20.96 11.12 14.95
CA PRO A 70 -21.27 9.92 15.72
C PRO A 70 -22.67 10.04 16.30
N ARG A 71 -23.54 9.07 16.10
CA ARG A 71 -24.90 9.03 16.68
C ARG A 71 -24.92 9.28 18.18
N SER A 72 -23.78 9.22 18.86
CA SER A 72 -23.58 9.48 20.28
C SER A 72 -23.27 10.95 20.61
N GLY A 73 -23.09 11.84 19.61
CA GLY A 73 -22.72 13.26 19.82
C GLY A 73 -21.31 13.46 20.43
N VAL A 74 -20.52 12.40 20.61
CA VAL A 74 -19.18 12.48 21.19
C VAL A 74 -18.15 12.29 20.08
N THR A 75 -17.56 13.39 19.62
CA THR A 75 -16.40 13.36 18.70
C THR A 75 -15.19 12.82 19.45
N ARG A 76 -14.77 11.61 19.13
CA ARG A 76 -13.53 11.03 19.69
C ARG A 76 -12.36 11.42 18.81
N PRO A 77 -11.20 11.82 19.41
CA PRO A 77 -9.99 12.06 18.64
C PRO A 77 -9.66 10.84 17.76
N ASN A 78 -9.44 11.07 16.48
CA ASN A 78 -9.04 10.01 15.56
C ASN A 78 -7.53 9.74 15.69
N ARG A 79 -7.15 9.04 16.77
CA ARG A 79 -5.75 8.72 17.09
C ARG A 79 -5.00 8.03 15.95
N TRP A 80 -5.73 7.36 15.08
CA TRP A 80 -5.15 6.74 13.89
C TRP A 80 -4.71 7.82 12.89
N LEU A 81 -5.59 8.74 12.57
CA LEU A 81 -5.33 9.85 11.65
C LEU A 81 -4.24 10.77 12.21
N ASP A 82 -4.36 11.17 13.48
CA ASP A 82 -3.36 12.01 14.17
C ASP A 82 -1.95 11.40 14.11
N GLY A 83 -1.86 10.07 14.20
CA GLY A 83 -0.59 9.37 14.06
C GLY A 83 -0.08 9.31 12.64
N MET A 84 -0.95 9.00 11.68
CA MET A 84 -0.59 8.88 10.26
C MET A 84 -0.12 10.22 9.67
N GLN A 85 -0.72 11.33 10.10
CA GLN A 85 -0.37 12.69 9.68
C GLN A 85 1.04 13.14 10.15
N THR A 86 1.66 12.43 11.09
CA THR A 86 3.05 12.73 11.48
C THR A 86 4.09 12.18 10.51
N ALA A 87 3.69 11.47 9.46
CA ALA A 87 4.62 10.91 8.48
C ALA A 87 5.24 12.00 7.59
N PRO A 88 6.58 12.05 7.46
CA PRO A 88 7.26 13.02 6.60
C PRO A 88 7.16 12.68 5.11
N VAL A 89 6.70 11.48 4.76
CA VAL A 89 6.51 11.05 3.37
C VAL A 89 5.21 10.28 3.23
N VAL A 90 4.47 10.56 2.15
CA VAL A 90 3.34 9.78 1.67
C VAL A 90 3.60 9.34 0.24
N ILE A 91 3.45 8.04 -0.05
CA ILE A 91 3.55 7.49 -1.41
C ILE A 91 2.17 6.98 -1.80
N VAL A 92 1.52 7.63 -2.77
CA VAL A 92 0.27 7.12 -3.33
C VAL A 92 0.61 6.07 -4.37
N VAL A 93 0.09 4.86 -4.19
CA VAL A 93 0.30 3.74 -5.11
C VAL A 93 -0.84 3.73 -6.12
N LEU A 94 -0.50 3.93 -7.37
CA LEU A 94 -1.43 4.05 -8.49
C LEU A 94 -1.32 2.82 -9.39
N ALA A 95 -2.42 2.47 -10.04
CA ALA A 95 -2.48 1.37 -11.01
C ALA A 95 -3.31 1.78 -12.23
N SER A 96 -2.87 1.38 -13.43
CA SER A 96 -3.55 1.64 -14.69
C SER A 96 -4.13 0.35 -15.27
N GLU A 97 -5.45 0.22 -15.23
CA GLU A 97 -6.17 -0.84 -15.96
C GLU A 97 -5.95 -0.72 -17.46
N ALA A 98 -5.92 0.51 -17.99
CA ALA A 98 -5.72 0.80 -19.40
C ALA A 98 -4.40 0.23 -19.93
N ALA A 99 -3.32 0.29 -19.15
CA ALA A 99 -2.02 -0.28 -19.49
C ALA A 99 -2.11 -1.81 -19.71
N TYR A 100 -2.85 -2.51 -18.85
CA TYR A 100 -3.05 -3.97 -19.01
C TYR A 100 -3.95 -4.30 -20.20
N ARG A 101 -5.01 -3.55 -20.42
CA ARG A 101 -5.86 -3.72 -21.62
C ARG A 101 -5.06 -3.51 -22.90
N SER A 102 -4.20 -2.49 -22.94
CA SER A 102 -3.31 -2.22 -24.08
C SER A 102 -2.31 -3.35 -24.30
N ARG A 103 -1.59 -3.77 -23.23
CA ARG A 103 -0.58 -4.85 -23.30
C ARG A 103 -1.18 -6.17 -23.79
N TYR A 104 -2.36 -6.54 -23.29
CA TYR A 104 -3.01 -7.78 -23.68
C TYR A 104 -3.75 -7.69 -25.05
N ALA A 105 -3.75 -6.49 -25.66
CA ALA A 105 -4.20 -6.31 -27.04
C ALA A 105 -3.09 -6.51 -28.08
N GLU A 106 -1.83 -6.63 -27.65
CA GLU A 106 -0.69 -6.83 -28.53
C GLU A 106 -0.69 -8.22 -29.17
N SER A 107 -0.03 -8.36 -30.32
CA SER A 107 -0.08 -9.57 -31.14
C SER A 107 0.51 -10.82 -30.49
N ASP A 108 1.47 -10.66 -29.56
CA ASP A 108 2.05 -11.77 -28.81
C ASP A 108 1.14 -12.31 -27.69
N LYS A 109 -0.06 -11.71 -27.54
CA LYS A 109 -1.09 -12.07 -26.55
C LYS A 109 -2.37 -12.64 -27.17
N ASP A 110 -2.29 -13.17 -28.37
CA ASP A 110 -3.44 -13.76 -29.05
C ASP A 110 -4.20 -14.77 -28.19
N GLY A 111 -5.53 -14.59 -28.07
CA GLY A 111 -6.42 -15.39 -27.23
C GLY A 111 -6.44 -15.07 -25.74
N ALA A 112 -5.59 -14.15 -25.24
CA ALA A 112 -5.52 -13.78 -23.82
C ALA A 112 -6.34 -12.52 -23.48
N ARG A 113 -6.87 -11.80 -24.49
CA ARG A 113 -7.65 -10.55 -24.30
C ARG A 113 -8.79 -10.66 -23.29
N GLN A 114 -9.57 -11.73 -23.39
CA GLN A 114 -10.74 -11.94 -22.53
C GLN A 114 -10.32 -12.21 -21.08
N ARG A 115 -9.24 -12.97 -20.87
CA ARG A 115 -8.72 -13.30 -19.54
C ARG A 115 -8.12 -12.10 -18.80
N ALA A 116 -7.60 -11.11 -19.53
CA ALA A 116 -7.05 -9.89 -18.93
C ALA A 116 -8.12 -9.00 -18.29
N SER A 117 -9.37 -9.07 -18.74
CA SER A 117 -10.49 -8.28 -18.20
C SER A 117 -11.18 -8.94 -17.00
N GLU A 118 -10.91 -10.22 -16.73
CA GLU A 118 -11.58 -10.98 -15.67
C GLU A 118 -10.87 -10.83 -14.31
N MET A 119 -9.56 -10.52 -14.33
CA MET A 119 -8.74 -10.39 -13.11
C MET A 119 -8.16 -8.99 -13.00
N PRO A 120 -8.24 -8.34 -11.83
CA PRO A 120 -7.69 -6.99 -11.62
C PRO A 120 -6.17 -7.03 -11.45
N TRP A 121 -5.44 -7.51 -12.47
CA TRP A 121 -3.99 -7.65 -12.45
C TRP A 121 -3.28 -6.34 -12.07
N TRP A 122 -3.81 -5.20 -12.53
CA TRP A 122 -3.28 -3.88 -12.19
C TRP A 122 -3.26 -3.61 -10.69
N GLN A 123 -4.28 -4.05 -9.96
CA GLN A 123 -4.33 -3.89 -8.50
C GLN A 123 -3.42 -4.91 -7.80
N ILE A 124 -3.42 -6.17 -8.27
CA ILE A 124 -2.62 -7.26 -7.70
C ILE A 124 -1.13 -6.91 -7.80
N ASP A 125 -0.66 -6.56 -9.00
CA ASP A 125 0.74 -6.27 -9.27
C ASP A 125 1.20 -5.01 -8.52
N ALA A 126 0.38 -3.94 -8.51
CA ALA A 126 0.67 -2.73 -7.75
C ALA A 126 0.69 -2.99 -6.22
N ALA A 127 -0.14 -3.92 -5.72
CA ALA A 127 -0.09 -4.32 -4.30
C ALA A 127 1.19 -5.10 -3.97
N MET A 128 1.70 -5.93 -4.89
CA MET A 128 3.00 -6.58 -4.74
C MET A 128 4.15 -5.57 -4.73
N ALA A 129 4.10 -4.56 -5.59
CA ALA A 129 5.05 -3.45 -5.60
C ALA A 129 5.02 -2.66 -4.28
N ALA A 130 3.82 -2.35 -3.77
CA ALA A 130 3.64 -1.70 -2.47
C ALA A 130 4.24 -2.53 -1.32
N LEU A 131 4.09 -3.86 -1.36
CA LEU A 131 4.69 -4.73 -0.35
C LEU A 131 6.23 -4.65 -0.35
N LEU A 132 6.87 -4.52 -1.51
CA LEU A 132 8.32 -4.37 -1.59
C LEU A 132 8.79 -3.05 -0.95
N ILE A 133 8.03 -1.96 -1.08
CA ILE A 133 8.31 -0.71 -0.33
C ILE A 133 8.27 -0.95 1.18
N LEU A 134 7.23 -1.65 1.69
CA LEU A 134 7.10 -1.96 3.11
C LEU A 134 8.23 -2.86 3.63
N GLN A 135 8.68 -3.80 2.82
CA GLN A 135 9.79 -4.70 3.16
C GLN A 135 11.13 -3.94 3.18
N THR A 136 11.38 -3.09 2.18
CA THR A 136 12.58 -2.23 2.14
C THR A 136 12.62 -1.30 3.36
N ALA A 137 11.49 -0.67 3.71
CA ALA A 137 11.41 0.15 4.90
C ALA A 137 11.77 -0.65 6.17
N THR A 138 11.29 -1.89 6.28
CA THR A 138 11.61 -2.76 7.41
C THR A 138 13.08 -3.15 7.45
N ASP A 139 13.67 -3.49 6.29
CA ASP A 139 15.07 -3.89 6.14
C ASP A 139 16.03 -2.79 6.59
N GLU A 140 15.69 -1.55 6.28
CA GLU A 140 16.50 -0.37 6.63
C GLU A 140 16.08 0.31 7.95
N GLY A 141 15.21 -0.35 8.75
CA GLY A 141 14.82 0.16 10.07
C GLY A 141 13.82 1.32 10.04
N MET A 142 13.25 1.61 8.88
CA MET A 142 12.21 2.62 8.70
C MET A 142 10.83 2.08 9.08
N GLY A 143 9.92 2.97 9.42
CA GLY A 143 8.51 2.67 9.62
C GLY A 143 7.68 2.94 8.37
N ALA A 144 6.74 2.05 8.07
CA ALA A 144 5.80 2.27 6.98
C ALA A 144 4.40 1.70 7.30
N CYS A 145 3.36 2.29 6.68
CA CYS A 145 1.99 1.78 6.78
C CYS A 145 1.27 1.94 5.44
N PHE A 146 0.83 0.83 4.85
CA PHE A 146 -0.11 0.87 3.73
C PHE A 146 -1.54 1.00 4.24
N PHE A 147 -2.33 1.87 3.62
CA PHE A 147 -3.73 2.13 3.96
C PHE A 147 -4.55 2.51 2.71
N GLY A 148 -5.86 2.30 2.77
CA GLY A 148 -6.77 2.66 1.69
C GLY A 148 -7.05 4.16 1.65
N VAL A 149 -7.19 4.72 0.45
CA VAL A 149 -7.78 6.05 0.24
C VAL A 149 -9.29 5.86 0.13
N PRO A 150 -10.12 6.61 0.89
CA PRO A 150 -11.56 6.54 0.77
C PRO A 150 -12.04 6.82 -0.66
N ALA A 151 -13.06 6.11 -1.12
CA ALA A 151 -13.53 6.22 -2.51
C ALA A 151 -14.03 7.63 -2.85
N ASP A 152 -14.70 8.28 -1.93
CA ASP A 152 -15.18 9.67 -2.02
C ASP A 152 -14.05 10.72 -1.93
N GLY A 153 -12.90 10.38 -1.38
CA GLY A 153 -11.68 11.21 -1.42
C GLY A 153 -10.88 11.12 -2.73
N VAL A 154 -11.13 10.08 -3.56
CA VAL A 154 -10.36 9.89 -4.80
C VAL A 154 -10.52 11.05 -5.80
N PRO A 155 -11.70 11.63 -6.05
CA PRO A 155 -11.83 12.79 -6.93
C PRO A 155 -11.01 13.99 -6.46
N GLY A 156 -11.04 14.31 -5.17
CA GLY A 156 -10.26 15.40 -4.58
C GLY A 156 -8.75 15.16 -4.72
N LEU A 157 -8.28 13.95 -4.40
CA LEU A 157 -6.89 13.55 -4.59
C LEU A 157 -6.44 13.71 -6.06
N ARG A 158 -7.25 13.25 -6.98
CA ARG A 158 -6.98 13.32 -8.43
C ARG A 158 -6.85 14.79 -8.89
N GLN A 159 -7.78 15.62 -8.50
CA GLN A 159 -7.78 17.03 -8.85
C GLN A 159 -6.57 17.78 -8.26
N SER A 160 -6.26 17.54 -6.99
CA SER A 160 -5.19 18.23 -6.27
C SER A 160 -3.80 17.92 -6.81
N PHE A 161 -3.59 16.70 -7.31
CA PHE A 161 -2.27 16.24 -7.76
C PHE A 161 -2.18 15.94 -9.27
N GLY A 162 -3.20 16.26 -10.05
CA GLY A 162 -3.20 16.06 -11.50
C GLY A 162 -3.08 14.59 -11.91
N ILE A 163 -3.63 13.65 -11.13
CA ILE A 163 -3.56 12.22 -11.44
C ILE A 163 -4.44 11.93 -12.68
N PRO A 164 -3.86 11.37 -13.77
CA PRO A 164 -4.61 11.06 -14.98
C PRO A 164 -5.77 10.07 -14.72
N GLU A 165 -6.81 10.13 -15.55
CA GLU A 165 -8.00 9.28 -15.39
C GLU A 165 -7.74 7.79 -15.55
N ASP A 166 -6.74 7.41 -16.34
CA ASP A 166 -6.32 6.03 -16.56
C ASP A 166 -5.53 5.41 -15.40
N PHE A 167 -5.17 6.21 -14.38
CA PHE A 167 -4.59 5.74 -13.14
C PHE A 167 -5.59 5.84 -11.98
N SER A 168 -5.65 4.81 -11.16
CA SER A 168 -6.47 4.78 -9.96
C SER A 168 -5.62 4.44 -8.73
N PRO A 169 -5.83 5.13 -7.58
CA PRO A 169 -5.13 4.77 -6.35
C PRO A 169 -5.64 3.42 -5.84
N ILE A 170 -4.71 2.52 -5.52
CA ILE A 170 -5.01 1.28 -4.79
C ILE A 170 -4.82 1.45 -3.28
N GLY A 171 -4.16 2.52 -2.87
CA GLY A 171 -3.89 2.90 -1.50
C GLY A 171 -2.71 3.86 -1.42
N ALA A 172 -2.33 4.20 -0.19
CA ALA A 172 -1.17 5.04 0.07
C ALA A 172 -0.29 4.42 1.15
N ILE A 173 0.99 4.80 1.17
CA ILE A 173 1.98 4.38 2.16
C ILE A 173 2.47 5.62 2.88
N THR A 174 2.26 5.71 4.20
CA THR A 174 3.04 6.63 5.04
C THR A 174 4.38 6.02 5.37
N LEU A 175 5.44 6.84 5.38
CA LEU A 175 6.82 6.42 5.56
C LEU A 175 7.58 7.43 6.41
N GLY A 176 8.49 6.94 7.27
CA GLY A 176 9.32 7.76 8.14
C GLY A 176 9.98 6.96 9.25
N HIS A 177 10.74 7.63 10.11
CA HIS A 177 11.31 7.01 11.31
C HIS A 177 10.20 6.71 12.33
N ALA A 178 10.11 5.45 12.78
CA ALA A 178 9.06 5.02 13.70
C ALA A 178 9.19 5.73 15.07
N ALA A 179 8.12 6.41 15.51
CA ALA A 179 8.07 6.93 16.87
C ALA A 179 7.85 5.81 17.88
N PRO A 180 8.44 5.90 19.09
CA PRO A 180 8.14 4.99 20.17
C PRO A 180 6.66 5.06 20.54
N THR A 181 5.91 4.01 20.25
CA THR A 181 4.48 3.94 20.56
C THR A 181 4.16 2.58 21.15
N PRO A 182 3.26 2.49 22.14
CA PRO A 182 2.73 1.21 22.57
C PRO A 182 2.14 0.45 21.39
N ALA A 183 2.39 -0.84 21.31
CA ALA A 183 1.77 -1.68 20.30
C ALA A 183 0.24 -1.69 20.51
N THR A 184 -0.50 -1.17 19.54
CA THR A 184 -1.96 -1.05 19.59
C THR A 184 -2.60 -1.61 18.31
N GLY A 185 -3.88 -1.92 18.38
CA GLY A 185 -4.66 -2.35 17.22
C GLY A 185 -4.93 -3.85 17.18
N SER A 186 -5.45 -4.30 16.04
CA SER A 186 -5.94 -5.68 15.89
C SER A 186 -4.80 -6.72 15.97
N SER A 187 -3.61 -6.37 15.50
CA SER A 187 -2.45 -7.27 15.50
C SER A 187 -1.91 -7.60 16.91
N THR A 188 -2.28 -6.84 17.93
CA THR A 188 -1.93 -7.12 19.33
C THR A 188 -2.99 -7.96 20.05
N ARG A 189 -4.18 -8.05 19.47
CA ARG A 189 -5.34 -8.75 20.05
C ARG A 189 -5.72 -10.03 19.31
N ARG A 190 -5.20 -10.21 18.10
CA ARG A 190 -5.46 -11.37 17.24
C ARG A 190 -4.16 -12.06 16.89
N SER A 191 -4.06 -13.36 17.14
CA SER A 191 -2.95 -14.17 16.66
C SER A 191 -3.02 -14.34 15.13
N ARG A 192 -1.90 -14.61 14.51
CA ARG A 192 -1.88 -15.10 13.14
C ARG A 192 -2.52 -16.46 13.08
N ARG A 193 -3.26 -16.72 12.02
CA ARG A 193 -3.78 -18.07 11.78
C ARG A 193 -2.61 -19.04 11.58
N PRO A 194 -2.67 -20.25 12.16
CA PRO A 194 -1.67 -21.28 11.92
C PRO A 194 -1.67 -21.71 10.45
N ILE A 195 -0.54 -22.24 9.97
CA ILE A 195 -0.41 -22.64 8.57
C ILE A 195 -1.43 -23.74 8.20
N SER A 196 -1.77 -24.60 9.14
CA SER A 196 -2.78 -25.67 8.97
C SER A 196 -4.18 -25.17 8.61
N ASP A 197 -4.49 -23.90 8.97
CA ASP A 197 -5.80 -23.30 8.70
C ASP A 197 -5.87 -22.57 7.35
N VAL A 198 -4.73 -22.33 6.72
CA VAL A 198 -4.62 -21.49 5.52
C VAL A 198 -3.93 -22.18 4.35
N ALA A 199 -3.24 -23.29 4.60
CA ALA A 199 -2.62 -24.11 3.57
C ALA A 199 -3.30 -25.49 3.51
N HIS A 200 -3.59 -25.93 2.30
CA HIS A 200 -4.27 -27.20 2.04
C HIS A 200 -3.43 -28.06 1.11
N ASP A 201 -3.32 -29.34 1.40
CA ASP A 201 -2.53 -30.29 0.62
C ASP A 201 -3.41 -31.04 -0.39
N GLY A 202 -3.17 -30.77 -1.66
CA GLY A 202 -3.85 -31.40 -2.79
C GLY A 202 -5.33 -31.04 -2.95
N ARG A 203 -6.09 -30.95 -1.86
CA ARG A 203 -7.52 -30.65 -1.86
C ARG A 203 -7.89 -29.66 -0.76
N TRP A 204 -8.84 -28.81 -1.04
CA TRP A 204 -9.38 -27.89 -0.03
C TRP A 204 -9.90 -28.66 1.18
N GLY A 205 -9.55 -28.23 2.37
CA GLY A 205 -9.92 -28.87 3.63
C GLY A 205 -8.93 -29.91 4.14
N THR A 206 -7.99 -30.39 3.33
CA THR A 206 -6.89 -31.25 3.78
C THR A 206 -5.76 -30.37 4.30
N ALA A 207 -5.51 -30.38 5.60
CA ALA A 207 -4.49 -29.51 6.19
C ALA A 207 -3.09 -29.88 5.67
N PHE A 208 -2.30 -28.83 5.32
CA PHE A 208 -0.88 -29.00 5.00
C PHE A 208 -0.14 -29.44 6.28
N VAL A 209 0.41 -30.64 6.27
CA VAL A 209 1.18 -31.21 7.39
C VAL A 209 2.63 -31.40 6.93
N LYS A 210 3.58 -30.99 7.78
CA LYS A 210 4.99 -31.25 7.51
C LYS A 210 5.25 -32.77 7.56
N ALA A 211 5.76 -33.31 6.48
CA ALA A 211 6.20 -34.71 6.43
C ALA A 211 7.38 -34.95 7.38
#